data_d51b046b4aff076e119fe73286f62fae
#
_entry.id   d51b046b4aff076e119fe73286f62fae
#
_cell.length_a   1.000
_cell.length_b   1.000
_cell.length_c   1.000
_cell.angle_alpha   90.00
_cell.angle_beta   90.00
_cell.angle_gamma   90.00
#
_symmetry.space_group_name_H-M   'P 1'
#
loop_
_entity.id
_entity.type
_entity.pdbx_description
1 polymer ?
#
loop_
_entity_poly.entity_id
_entity_poly.type
_entity_poly.pdbx_seq_one_letter_code
_entity_poly.pdbx_strand_id
1 'polypeptide(L)'
;MIRVQKRGLSFFLVGAVYVLTAVVGIWLYGRIPGAQWLRLLGADVGATVCCFLFSLLFKNASVYDPYWSVQPMVILPALAVGRELSLYQILLMAAVCLWGLRLTANWAYTFHGLTAEDWRYRMLREKTGIFYPLINFIGIHMVPTLVVWGCTLPGATVLWEGAKGNLWSCLALLLCLTAVLLQGTADVQMHRFRKAGKGGFIRMGLWKHSRHPNYLGEILMWWGVGLSCCLALGGKWHLLAGAAANTLLFFCVSIPMADGRQSKKPGFAQYKKETRMLLPIKKLRRP
;
A
#
# COMPACT_ATOMS: atom_id res chain seq x y z
N MET A 1 1.42 8.98 -29.19
CA MET A 1 0.79 9.46 -27.97
C MET A 1 -0.50 8.68 -27.73
N ILE A 2 -0.52 7.72 -26.82
CA ILE A 2 -1.69 6.83 -26.62
C ILE A 2 -2.61 7.53 -25.61
N ARG A 3 -3.67 8.21 -26.09
CA ARG A 3 -4.78 8.71 -25.25
C ARG A 3 -5.85 7.63 -25.14
N VAL A 4 -5.92 6.93 -24.02
CA VAL A 4 -6.88 5.88 -23.76
C VAL A 4 -8.12 6.46 -23.07
N GLN A 5 -9.16 6.76 -23.84
CA GLN A 5 -10.41 7.36 -23.33
C GLN A 5 -11.36 6.35 -22.67
N LYS A 6 -11.33 5.07 -23.10
CA LYS A 6 -12.26 4.05 -22.58
C LYS A 6 -11.72 3.43 -21.28
N ARG A 7 -12.52 3.48 -20.20
CA ARG A 7 -12.19 2.91 -18.89
C ARG A 7 -11.82 1.42 -18.98
N GLY A 8 -12.58 0.61 -19.73
CA GLY A 8 -12.31 -0.83 -19.91
C GLY A 8 -10.95 -1.09 -20.57
N LEU A 9 -10.59 -0.33 -21.61
CA LEU A 9 -9.28 -0.45 -22.26
C LEU A 9 -8.15 0.00 -21.30
N SER A 10 -8.40 1.00 -20.45
CA SER A 10 -7.45 1.43 -19.44
C SER A 10 -7.15 0.32 -18.42
N PHE A 11 -8.18 -0.43 -17.97
CA PHE A 11 -8.00 -1.60 -17.09
C PHE A 11 -7.20 -2.69 -17.78
N PHE A 12 -7.52 -3.01 -19.03
CA PHE A 12 -6.80 -4.02 -19.80
C PHE A 12 -5.30 -3.64 -19.93
N LEU A 13 -5.01 -2.39 -20.29
CA LEU A 13 -3.63 -1.91 -20.45
C LEU A 13 -2.86 -1.92 -19.12
N VAL A 14 -3.47 -1.46 -18.02
CA VAL A 14 -2.86 -1.53 -16.70
C VAL A 14 -2.63 -2.99 -16.31
N GLY A 15 -3.59 -3.89 -16.54
CA GLY A 15 -3.43 -5.33 -16.30
C GLY A 15 -2.26 -5.92 -17.10
N ALA A 16 -2.16 -5.59 -18.40
CA ALA A 16 -1.05 -6.04 -19.25
C ALA A 16 0.31 -5.53 -18.75
N VAL A 17 0.40 -4.26 -18.33
CA VAL A 17 1.60 -3.69 -17.70
C VAL A 17 1.98 -4.50 -16.45
N TYR A 18 1.02 -4.85 -15.61
CA TYR A 18 1.28 -5.59 -14.37
C TYR A 18 1.73 -7.03 -14.63
N VAL A 19 1.15 -7.70 -15.63
CA VAL A 19 1.62 -9.02 -16.06
C VAL A 19 3.07 -8.95 -16.54
N LEU A 20 3.39 -7.99 -17.42
CA LEU A 20 4.74 -7.79 -17.91
C LEU A 20 5.72 -7.46 -16.78
N THR A 21 5.32 -6.57 -15.87
CA THR A 21 6.11 -6.17 -14.71
C THR A 21 6.39 -7.36 -13.79
N ALA A 22 5.40 -8.22 -13.55
CA ALA A 22 5.57 -9.44 -12.76
C ALA A 22 6.52 -10.43 -13.46
N VAL A 23 6.38 -10.63 -14.77
CA VAL A 23 7.30 -11.48 -15.57
C VAL A 23 8.74 -10.96 -15.49
N VAL A 24 8.94 -9.65 -15.66
CA VAL A 24 10.28 -9.02 -15.51
C VAL A 24 10.84 -9.24 -14.11
N GLY A 25 10.04 -9.03 -13.06
CA GLY A 25 10.47 -9.26 -11.68
C GLY A 25 10.85 -10.71 -11.40
N ILE A 26 10.02 -11.67 -11.80
CA ILE A 26 10.31 -13.12 -11.64
C ILE A 26 11.58 -13.50 -12.41
N TRP A 27 11.74 -13.03 -13.64
CA TRP A 27 12.92 -13.29 -14.46
C TRP A 27 14.18 -12.72 -13.81
N LEU A 28 14.16 -11.47 -13.35
CA LEU A 28 15.28 -10.83 -12.66
C LEU A 28 15.64 -11.57 -11.36
N TYR A 29 14.64 -11.98 -10.57
CA TYR A 29 14.87 -12.76 -9.36
C TYR A 29 15.68 -14.05 -9.63
N GLY A 30 15.43 -14.69 -10.76
CA GLY A 30 16.19 -15.88 -11.22
C GLY A 30 17.61 -15.58 -11.70
N ARG A 31 17.90 -14.35 -12.14
CA ARG A 31 19.16 -13.95 -12.77
C ARG A 31 20.13 -13.21 -11.85
N ILE A 32 19.64 -12.47 -10.88
CA ILE A 32 20.46 -11.69 -9.95
C ILE A 32 21.17 -12.66 -8.99
N PRO A 33 22.53 -12.64 -8.91
CA PRO A 33 23.27 -13.46 -7.97
C PRO A 33 23.21 -12.89 -6.55
N GLY A 34 23.58 -13.71 -5.56
CA GLY A 34 23.73 -13.27 -4.17
C GLY A 34 22.60 -13.67 -3.23
N ALA A 35 22.51 -13.01 -2.08
CA ALA A 35 21.55 -13.30 -1.03
C ALA A 35 20.10 -13.11 -1.51
N GLN A 36 19.19 -13.93 -1.01
CA GLN A 36 17.78 -13.94 -1.43
C GLN A 36 17.09 -12.55 -1.29
N TRP A 37 17.40 -11.82 -0.22
CA TRP A 37 16.86 -10.47 -0.01
C TRP A 37 17.38 -9.45 -1.04
N LEU A 38 18.65 -9.55 -1.48
CA LEU A 38 19.20 -8.72 -2.56
C LEU A 38 18.59 -9.06 -3.91
N ARG A 39 18.42 -10.36 -4.19
CA ARG A 39 17.73 -10.83 -5.40
C ARG A 39 16.31 -10.28 -5.47
N LEU A 40 15.60 -10.36 -4.35
CA LEU A 40 14.22 -9.82 -4.24
C LEU A 40 14.19 -8.31 -4.43
N LEU A 41 15.12 -7.58 -3.79
CA LEU A 41 15.22 -6.12 -3.94
C LEU A 41 15.50 -5.73 -5.39
N GLY A 42 16.50 -6.37 -6.02
CA GLY A 42 16.85 -6.06 -7.41
C GLY A 42 15.72 -6.40 -8.39
N ALA A 43 15.01 -7.51 -8.17
CA ALA A 43 13.84 -7.90 -8.95
C ALA A 43 12.70 -6.88 -8.84
N ASP A 44 12.42 -6.43 -7.63
CA ASP A 44 11.35 -5.47 -7.35
C ASP A 44 11.69 -4.07 -7.89
N VAL A 45 12.94 -3.63 -7.75
CA VAL A 45 13.45 -2.39 -8.37
C VAL A 45 13.31 -2.48 -9.90
N GLY A 46 13.73 -3.58 -10.53
CA GLY A 46 13.60 -3.75 -11.97
C GLY A 46 12.15 -3.77 -12.45
N ALA A 47 11.27 -4.44 -11.72
CA ALA A 47 9.83 -4.42 -11.96
C ALA A 47 9.25 -2.99 -11.82
N THR A 48 9.68 -2.25 -10.81
CA THR A 48 9.29 -0.84 -10.62
C THR A 48 9.78 0.05 -11.75
N VAL A 49 11.01 -0.13 -12.25
CA VAL A 49 11.51 0.58 -13.44
C VAL A 49 10.64 0.28 -14.65
N CYS A 50 10.25 -0.98 -14.86
CA CYS A 50 9.33 -1.36 -15.93
C CYS A 50 8.00 -0.60 -15.82
N CYS A 51 7.37 -0.59 -14.63
CA CYS A 51 6.13 0.15 -14.38
C CYS A 51 6.30 1.66 -14.60
N PHE A 52 7.44 2.22 -14.15
CA PHE A 52 7.77 3.63 -14.36
C PHE A 52 7.86 4.01 -15.83
N LEU A 53 8.50 3.18 -16.67
CA LEU A 53 8.57 3.43 -18.12
C LEU A 53 7.18 3.50 -18.75
N PHE A 54 6.23 2.65 -18.31
CA PHE A 54 4.83 2.75 -18.74
C PHE A 54 4.15 4.00 -18.20
N SER A 55 4.47 4.46 -17.00
CA SER A 55 3.94 5.73 -16.48
C SER A 55 4.36 6.92 -17.34
N LEU A 56 5.59 6.90 -17.86
CA LEU A 56 6.08 7.90 -18.82
C LEU A 56 5.36 7.78 -20.17
N LEU A 57 5.20 6.57 -20.70
CA LEU A 57 4.53 6.30 -21.97
C LEU A 57 3.07 6.80 -21.97
N PHE A 58 2.35 6.53 -20.87
CA PHE A 58 0.96 6.98 -20.70
C PHE A 58 0.86 8.43 -20.18
N LYS A 59 1.99 9.04 -19.79
CA LYS A 59 2.04 10.36 -19.13
C LYS A 59 1.14 10.44 -17.89
N ASN A 60 1.05 9.34 -17.15
CA ASN A 60 0.18 9.21 -15.99
C ASN A 60 0.82 8.31 -14.94
N ALA A 61 1.24 8.90 -13.82
CA ALA A 61 1.85 8.17 -12.72
C ALA A 61 0.87 7.26 -11.97
N SER A 62 -0.47 7.45 -12.17
CA SER A 62 -1.49 6.59 -11.54
C SER A 62 -1.49 5.14 -12.07
N VAL A 63 -0.72 4.83 -13.10
CA VAL A 63 -0.42 3.43 -13.48
C VAL A 63 0.22 2.67 -12.31
N TYR A 64 1.00 3.36 -11.46
CA TYR A 64 1.66 2.78 -10.30
C TYR A 64 0.73 2.61 -9.08
N ASP A 65 -0.42 3.29 -9.02
CA ASP A 65 -1.26 3.29 -7.81
C ASP A 65 -1.60 1.90 -7.24
N PRO A 66 -1.96 0.86 -8.04
CA PRO A 66 -2.18 -0.48 -7.49
C PRO A 66 -0.88 -1.29 -7.29
N TYR A 67 0.29 -0.81 -7.74
CA TYR A 67 1.54 -1.58 -7.70
C TYR A 67 1.89 -2.05 -6.28
N TRP A 68 1.85 -1.15 -5.34
CA TRP A 68 2.23 -1.42 -3.95
C TRP A 68 1.28 -2.37 -3.20
N SER A 69 0.03 -2.55 -3.69
CA SER A 69 -0.87 -3.58 -3.17
C SER A 69 -0.74 -4.91 -3.92
N VAL A 70 -0.38 -4.89 -5.20
CA VAL A 70 -0.21 -6.09 -6.03
C VAL A 70 1.13 -6.77 -5.76
N GLN A 71 2.18 -6.00 -5.54
CA GLN A 71 3.55 -6.49 -5.32
C GLN A 71 3.64 -7.61 -4.26
N PRO A 72 3.16 -7.46 -3.01
CA PRO A 72 3.23 -8.53 -2.02
C PRO A 72 2.37 -9.75 -2.38
N MET A 73 1.24 -9.53 -3.07
CA MET A 73 0.36 -10.62 -3.56
C MET A 73 1.01 -11.45 -4.67
N VAL A 74 1.97 -10.90 -5.41
CA VAL A 74 2.74 -11.63 -6.41
C VAL A 74 3.97 -12.27 -5.78
N ILE A 75 4.71 -11.53 -4.96
CA ILE A 75 5.98 -11.98 -4.36
C ILE A 75 5.78 -13.21 -3.48
N LEU A 76 4.89 -13.15 -2.49
CA LEU A 76 4.75 -14.24 -1.52
C LEU A 76 4.26 -15.54 -2.16
N PRO A 77 3.20 -15.56 -3.00
CA PRO A 77 2.83 -16.77 -3.72
C PRO A 77 3.92 -17.28 -4.68
N ALA A 78 4.64 -16.40 -5.38
CA ALA A 78 5.72 -16.83 -6.27
C ALA A 78 6.86 -17.51 -5.51
N LEU A 79 7.21 -17.04 -4.31
CA LEU A 79 8.20 -17.68 -3.44
C LEU A 79 7.70 -18.99 -2.83
N ALA A 80 6.39 -19.21 -2.76
CA ALA A 80 5.77 -20.40 -2.22
C ALA A 80 5.67 -21.56 -3.24
N VAL A 81 5.82 -21.28 -4.54
CA VAL A 81 5.73 -22.31 -5.60
C VAL A 81 6.72 -23.44 -5.36
N GLY A 82 6.23 -24.68 -5.41
CA GLY A 82 7.04 -25.88 -5.23
C GLY A 82 7.49 -26.18 -3.80
N ARG A 83 6.93 -25.47 -2.80
CA ARG A 83 7.21 -25.68 -1.37
C ARG A 83 6.02 -26.33 -0.66
N GLU A 84 6.32 -27.21 0.29
CA GLU A 84 5.31 -27.65 1.27
C GLU A 84 5.09 -26.53 2.29
N LEU A 85 3.85 -26.06 2.38
CA LEU A 85 3.48 -24.93 3.21
C LEU A 85 2.84 -25.38 4.52
N SER A 86 3.31 -24.83 5.62
CA SER A 86 2.61 -24.97 6.90
C SER A 86 1.31 -24.14 6.92
N LEU A 87 0.39 -24.49 7.81
CA LEU A 87 -0.84 -23.73 8.02
C LEU A 87 -0.55 -22.25 8.30
N TYR A 88 0.47 -21.95 9.10
CA TYR A 88 0.87 -20.59 9.40
C TYR A 88 1.27 -19.80 8.14
N GLN A 89 2.07 -20.40 7.26
CA GLN A 89 2.49 -19.75 6.01
C GLN A 89 1.31 -19.49 5.07
N ILE A 90 0.35 -20.42 5.03
CA ILE A 90 -0.90 -20.23 4.26
C ILE A 90 -1.71 -19.06 4.86
N LEU A 91 -1.89 -19.02 6.19
CA LEU A 91 -2.61 -17.93 6.86
C LEU A 91 -1.94 -16.57 6.67
N LEU A 92 -0.60 -16.51 6.74
CA LEU A 92 0.17 -15.30 6.47
C LEU A 92 -0.08 -14.78 5.05
N MET A 93 0.07 -15.66 4.05
CA MET A 93 -0.19 -15.29 2.65
C MET A 93 -1.65 -14.88 2.43
N ALA A 94 -2.60 -15.60 3.03
CA ALA A 94 -4.02 -15.27 2.96
C ALA A 94 -4.31 -13.88 3.54
N ALA A 95 -3.71 -13.52 4.68
CA ALA A 95 -3.85 -12.19 5.28
C ALA A 95 -3.31 -11.08 4.36
N VAL A 96 -2.13 -11.27 3.76
CA VAL A 96 -1.54 -10.31 2.83
C VAL A 96 -2.36 -10.22 1.53
N CYS A 97 -2.81 -11.34 0.98
CA CYS A 97 -3.66 -11.36 -0.21
C CYS A 97 -5.02 -10.69 0.06
N LEU A 98 -5.64 -10.92 1.20
CA LEU A 98 -6.91 -10.29 1.56
C LEU A 98 -6.77 -8.77 1.66
N TRP A 99 -5.69 -8.29 2.31
CA TRP A 99 -5.37 -6.86 2.36
C TRP A 99 -5.13 -6.29 0.95
N GLY A 100 -4.30 -6.95 0.14
CA GLY A 100 -3.96 -6.46 -1.19
C GLY A 100 -5.16 -6.45 -2.14
N LEU A 101 -5.99 -7.51 -2.12
CA LEU A 101 -7.23 -7.59 -2.90
C LEU A 101 -8.20 -6.46 -2.53
N ARG A 102 -8.40 -6.21 -1.21
CA ARG A 102 -9.25 -5.11 -0.76
C ARG A 102 -8.74 -3.76 -1.27
N LEU A 103 -7.42 -3.51 -1.15
CA LEU A 103 -6.83 -2.24 -1.54
C LEU A 103 -6.89 -2.04 -3.07
N THR A 104 -6.56 -3.10 -3.83
CA THR A 104 -6.68 -3.09 -5.30
C THR A 104 -8.14 -2.91 -5.75
N ALA A 105 -9.09 -3.56 -5.08
CA ALA A 105 -10.52 -3.38 -5.36
C ALA A 105 -10.98 -1.95 -5.08
N ASN A 106 -10.51 -1.33 -3.98
CA ASN A 106 -10.79 0.06 -3.66
C ASN A 106 -10.22 1.01 -4.73
N TRP A 107 -9.00 0.76 -5.21
CA TRP A 107 -8.43 1.48 -6.35
C TRP A 107 -9.28 1.28 -7.61
N ALA A 108 -9.60 0.04 -7.98
CA ALA A 108 -10.39 -0.27 -9.18
C ALA A 108 -11.76 0.41 -9.16
N TYR A 109 -12.41 0.49 -8.00
CA TYR A 109 -13.69 1.19 -7.85
C TYR A 109 -13.56 2.68 -8.18
N THR A 110 -12.48 3.33 -7.76
CA THR A 110 -12.23 4.76 -7.94
C THR A 110 -11.47 5.12 -9.21
N PHE A 111 -10.98 4.14 -9.95
CA PHE A 111 -10.22 4.37 -11.18
C PHE A 111 -11.11 4.81 -12.34
N HIS A 112 -10.86 5.98 -12.88
CA HIS A 112 -11.63 6.58 -14.00
C HIS A 112 -10.97 6.42 -15.36
N GLY A 113 -9.88 5.65 -15.44
CA GLY A 113 -9.11 5.43 -16.67
C GLY A 113 -7.80 6.24 -16.71
N LEU A 114 -6.98 5.96 -17.73
CA LEU A 114 -5.63 6.54 -17.87
C LEU A 114 -5.63 8.04 -18.23
N THR A 115 -6.79 8.62 -18.56
CA THR A 115 -6.92 10.07 -18.75
C THR A 115 -7.06 10.85 -17.45
N ALA A 116 -7.44 10.15 -16.35
CA ALA A 116 -7.56 10.75 -15.04
C ALA A 116 -6.31 10.42 -14.21
N GLU A 117 -5.58 11.46 -13.80
CA GLU A 117 -4.39 11.32 -12.95
C GLU A 117 -4.73 11.71 -11.51
N ASP A 118 -4.14 11.03 -10.52
CA ASP A 118 -4.31 11.37 -9.10
C ASP A 118 -3.88 12.82 -8.84
N TRP A 119 -4.62 13.51 -8.00
CA TRP A 119 -4.38 14.92 -7.68
C TRP A 119 -3.00 15.18 -7.08
N ARG A 120 -2.42 14.21 -6.37
CA ARG A 120 -1.08 14.29 -5.76
C ARG A 120 -0.02 14.46 -6.84
N TYR A 121 -0.12 13.70 -7.92
CA TYR A 121 0.85 13.71 -9.01
C TYR A 121 0.74 14.97 -9.84
N ARG A 122 -0.48 15.46 -10.08
CA ARG A 122 -0.69 16.78 -10.71
C ARG A 122 -0.08 17.89 -9.89
N MET A 123 -0.36 17.91 -8.57
CA MET A 123 0.21 18.91 -7.64
C MET A 123 1.75 18.85 -7.62
N LEU A 124 2.33 17.64 -7.60
CA LEU A 124 3.80 17.48 -7.64
C LEU A 124 4.36 18.00 -8.96
N ARG A 125 3.72 17.69 -10.10
CA ARG A 125 4.12 18.18 -11.41
C ARG A 125 4.12 19.71 -11.49
N GLU A 126 3.07 20.34 -10.99
CA GLU A 126 2.95 21.80 -10.93
C GLU A 126 4.02 22.44 -10.06
N LYS A 127 4.35 21.82 -8.92
CA LYS A 127 5.35 22.34 -7.98
C LYS A 127 6.79 22.14 -8.42
N THR A 128 7.10 21.04 -9.10
CA THR A 128 8.49 20.66 -9.41
C THR A 128 8.91 20.92 -10.85
N GLY A 129 7.95 21.21 -11.74
CA GLY A 129 8.22 21.60 -13.15
C GLY A 129 9.12 20.59 -13.86
N ILE A 130 10.30 21.05 -14.30
CA ILE A 130 11.26 20.23 -15.05
C ILE A 130 11.84 19.07 -14.25
N PHE A 131 11.81 19.13 -12.92
CA PHE A 131 12.28 18.05 -12.05
C PHE A 131 11.22 16.96 -11.81
N TYR A 132 10.00 17.12 -12.35
CA TYR A 132 8.93 16.14 -12.15
C TYR A 132 9.30 14.70 -12.53
N PRO A 133 10.01 14.41 -13.64
CA PRO A 133 10.41 13.03 -13.96
C PRO A 133 11.22 12.37 -12.86
N LEU A 134 12.13 13.11 -12.22
CA LEU A 134 12.93 12.62 -11.09
C LEU A 134 12.06 12.39 -9.85
N ILE A 135 11.16 13.32 -9.54
CA ILE A 135 10.21 13.20 -8.43
C ILE A 135 9.23 12.04 -8.67
N ASN A 136 8.79 11.84 -9.91
CA ASN A 136 7.96 10.72 -10.31
C ASN A 136 8.70 9.39 -10.07
N PHE A 137 9.93 9.27 -10.53
CA PHE A 137 10.73 8.05 -10.36
C PHE A 137 11.04 7.77 -8.89
N ILE A 138 11.67 8.72 -8.19
CA ILE A 138 12.12 8.50 -6.82
C ILE A 138 10.94 8.53 -5.84
N GLY A 139 10.14 9.60 -5.84
CA GLY A 139 9.13 9.86 -4.82
C GLY A 139 7.84 9.04 -5.00
N ILE A 140 7.39 8.84 -6.25
CA ILE A 140 6.12 8.17 -6.51
C ILE A 140 6.32 6.66 -6.69
N HIS A 141 7.40 6.22 -7.35
CA HIS A 141 7.65 4.81 -7.66
C HIS A 141 8.61 4.17 -6.66
N MET A 142 9.85 4.66 -6.52
CA MET A 142 10.91 3.98 -5.75
C MET A 142 10.66 3.99 -4.25
N VAL A 143 10.34 5.14 -3.65
CA VAL A 143 10.15 5.23 -2.19
C VAL A 143 9.04 4.29 -1.71
N PRO A 144 7.82 4.26 -2.29
CA PRO A 144 6.80 3.31 -1.86
C PRO A 144 7.20 1.86 -2.14
N THR A 145 7.87 1.55 -3.27
CA THR A 145 8.38 0.21 -3.57
C THR A 145 9.33 -0.28 -2.48
N LEU A 146 10.32 0.52 -2.10
CA LEU A 146 11.30 0.14 -1.06
C LEU A 146 10.64 -0.06 0.30
N VAL A 147 9.65 0.77 0.64
CA VAL A 147 8.88 0.63 1.88
C VAL A 147 8.09 -0.67 1.87
N VAL A 148 7.35 -0.96 0.79
CA VAL A 148 6.53 -2.18 0.69
C VAL A 148 7.39 -3.43 0.55
N TRP A 149 8.55 -3.35 -0.16
CA TRP A 149 9.54 -4.41 -0.14
C TRP A 149 9.98 -4.73 1.29
N GLY A 150 10.35 -3.71 2.07
CA GLY A 150 10.72 -3.87 3.49
C GLY A 150 9.60 -4.47 4.33
N CYS A 151 8.34 -4.11 4.05
CA CYS A 151 7.15 -4.69 4.70
C CYS A 151 6.90 -6.16 4.30
N THR A 152 7.26 -6.54 3.07
CA THR A 152 7.07 -7.90 2.52
C THR A 152 8.21 -8.84 2.94
N LEU A 153 9.39 -8.30 3.20
CA LEU A 153 10.61 -9.04 3.53
C LEU A 153 10.44 -10.03 4.71
N PRO A 154 9.73 -9.70 5.81
CA PRO A 154 9.47 -10.66 6.90
C PRO A 154 8.75 -11.92 6.39
N GLY A 155 7.69 -11.75 5.57
CA GLY A 155 6.95 -12.87 4.99
C GLY A 155 7.79 -13.70 4.02
N ALA A 156 8.60 -13.05 3.19
CA ALA A 156 9.55 -13.73 2.30
C ALA A 156 10.58 -14.54 3.11
N THR A 157 11.10 -13.99 4.21
CA THR A 157 12.04 -14.68 5.10
C THR A 157 11.42 -15.94 5.74
N VAL A 158 10.15 -15.84 6.17
CA VAL A 158 9.38 -17.00 6.68
C VAL A 158 9.32 -18.12 5.64
N LEU A 159 9.07 -17.78 4.38
CA LEU A 159 9.03 -18.76 3.29
C LEU A 159 10.41 -19.33 2.97
N TRP A 160 11.46 -18.51 2.93
CA TRP A 160 12.83 -18.96 2.65
C TRP A 160 13.37 -19.91 3.72
N GLU A 161 13.09 -19.62 5.00
CA GLU A 161 13.57 -20.42 6.12
C GLU A 161 12.63 -21.58 6.50
N GLY A 162 11.46 -21.67 5.83
CA GLY A 162 10.48 -22.72 6.12
C GLY A 162 9.88 -22.62 7.53
N ALA A 163 9.83 -21.42 8.14
CA ALA A 163 9.34 -21.24 9.49
C ALA A 163 7.85 -21.62 9.60
N LYS A 164 7.54 -22.59 10.47
CA LYS A 164 6.18 -23.15 10.60
C LYS A 164 5.26 -22.30 11.47
N GLY A 165 5.81 -21.29 12.14
CA GLY A 165 5.08 -20.45 13.09
C GLY A 165 4.79 -21.14 14.42
N ASN A 166 4.19 -20.40 15.33
CA ASN A 166 3.75 -20.84 16.65
C ASN A 166 2.44 -20.14 17.01
N LEU A 167 1.86 -20.45 18.18
CA LEU A 167 0.61 -19.85 18.62
C LEU A 167 0.67 -18.31 18.62
N TRP A 168 1.76 -17.72 19.09
CA TRP A 168 1.91 -16.26 19.19
C TRP A 168 1.99 -15.61 17.81
N SER A 169 2.69 -16.25 16.87
CA SER A 169 2.73 -15.75 15.48
C SER A 169 1.35 -15.82 14.82
N CYS A 170 0.56 -16.87 15.07
CA CYS A 170 -0.82 -16.96 14.58
C CYS A 170 -1.72 -15.91 15.23
N LEU A 171 -1.60 -15.69 16.54
CA LEU A 171 -2.38 -14.65 17.23
C LEU A 171 -2.05 -13.24 16.70
N ALA A 172 -0.78 -12.96 16.37
CA ALA A 172 -0.39 -11.69 15.77
C ALA A 172 -1.04 -11.43 14.40
N LEU A 173 -1.40 -12.49 13.63
CA LEU A 173 -2.17 -12.33 12.38
C LEU A 173 -3.58 -11.78 12.59
N LEU A 174 -4.15 -11.89 13.81
CA LEU A 174 -5.44 -11.26 14.14
C LEU A 174 -5.37 -9.73 13.99
N LEU A 175 -4.18 -9.14 14.21
CA LEU A 175 -3.97 -7.71 13.96
C LEU A 175 -4.15 -7.37 12.48
N CYS A 176 -3.69 -8.25 11.57
CA CYS A 176 -3.91 -8.08 10.14
C CYS A 176 -5.40 -8.11 9.76
N LEU A 177 -6.17 -9.06 10.33
CA LEU A 177 -7.62 -9.12 10.10
C LEU A 177 -8.31 -7.86 10.62
N THR A 178 -7.97 -7.41 11.82
CA THR A 178 -8.49 -6.16 12.41
C THR A 178 -8.16 -4.97 11.50
N ALA A 179 -6.94 -4.91 10.96
CA ALA A 179 -6.50 -3.87 10.04
C ALA A 179 -7.33 -3.86 8.74
N VAL A 180 -7.54 -5.02 8.13
CA VAL A 180 -8.35 -5.15 6.90
C VAL A 180 -9.80 -4.72 7.14
N LEU A 181 -10.41 -5.14 8.25
CA LEU A 181 -11.78 -4.76 8.62
C LEU A 181 -11.89 -3.25 8.87
N LEU A 182 -10.93 -2.66 9.58
CA LEU A 182 -10.87 -1.22 9.85
C LEU A 182 -10.79 -0.42 8.55
N GLN A 183 -9.88 -0.81 7.66
CA GLN A 183 -9.71 -0.15 6.36
C GLN A 183 -10.94 -0.31 5.47
N GLY A 184 -11.46 -1.53 5.34
CA GLY A 184 -12.65 -1.80 4.54
C GLY A 184 -13.87 -1.00 5.01
N THR A 185 -14.08 -0.93 6.34
CA THR A 185 -15.14 -0.11 6.93
C THR A 185 -14.95 1.37 6.62
N ALA A 186 -13.72 1.88 6.78
CA ALA A 186 -13.40 3.28 6.49
C ALA A 186 -13.63 3.62 5.00
N ASP A 187 -13.23 2.74 4.09
CA ASP A 187 -13.40 2.92 2.65
C ASP A 187 -14.88 2.90 2.25
N VAL A 188 -15.68 1.96 2.77
CA VAL A 188 -17.12 1.89 2.51
C VAL A 188 -17.82 3.17 3.02
N GLN A 189 -17.47 3.66 4.21
CA GLN A 189 -18.01 4.92 4.74
C GLN A 189 -17.65 6.10 3.84
N MET A 190 -16.41 6.17 3.36
CA MET A 190 -15.96 7.22 2.44
C MET A 190 -16.70 7.15 1.09
N HIS A 191 -16.89 5.95 0.52
CA HIS A 191 -17.64 5.79 -0.73
C HIS A 191 -19.10 6.23 -0.58
N ARG A 192 -19.78 5.82 0.51
CA ARG A 192 -21.15 6.25 0.79
C ARG A 192 -21.24 7.77 0.94
N PHE A 193 -20.29 8.39 1.63
CA PHE A 193 -20.23 9.84 1.78
C PHE A 193 -20.05 10.55 0.43
N ARG A 194 -19.13 10.08 -0.41
CA ARG A 194 -18.91 10.65 -1.76
C ARG A 194 -20.14 10.49 -2.65
N LYS A 195 -20.78 9.31 -2.64
CA LYS A 195 -22.01 9.04 -3.41
C LYS A 195 -23.18 9.94 -2.98
N ALA A 196 -23.25 10.32 -1.72
CA ALA A 196 -24.29 11.23 -1.21
C ALA A 196 -24.13 12.67 -1.68
N GLY A 197 -23.02 13.06 -2.32
CA GLY A 197 -22.81 14.37 -2.95
C GLY A 197 -22.85 15.57 -2.01
N LYS A 198 -22.79 15.37 -0.68
CA LYS A 198 -22.96 16.43 0.33
C LYS A 198 -21.85 17.46 0.40
N GLY A 199 -20.77 17.32 -0.43
CA GLY A 199 -19.62 18.20 -0.40
C GLY A 199 -18.80 18.13 0.90
N GLY A 200 -17.80 19.00 1.06
CA GLY A 200 -17.02 19.08 2.29
C GLY A 200 -16.14 17.85 2.56
N PHE A 201 -16.11 17.40 3.81
CA PHE A 201 -15.35 16.22 4.26
C PHE A 201 -16.18 15.38 5.22
N ILE A 202 -15.86 14.09 5.30
CA ILE A 202 -16.61 13.11 6.10
C ILE A 202 -16.39 13.31 7.59
N ARG A 203 -17.50 13.24 8.40
CA ARG A 203 -17.52 13.39 9.87
C ARG A 203 -18.38 12.31 10.56
N MET A 204 -18.55 11.14 9.92
CA MET A 204 -19.44 10.08 10.41
C MET A 204 -18.70 8.76 10.57
N GLY A 205 -19.25 7.84 11.33
CA GLY A 205 -18.64 6.54 11.59
C GLY A 205 -17.24 6.65 12.19
N LEU A 206 -16.29 5.89 11.66
CA LEU A 206 -14.89 5.92 12.09
C LEU A 206 -14.26 7.33 11.92
N TRP A 207 -14.66 8.05 10.87
CA TRP A 207 -14.18 9.39 10.56
C TRP A 207 -14.65 10.47 11.55
N LYS A 208 -15.61 10.16 12.40
CA LYS A 208 -16.02 11.04 13.52
C LYS A 208 -14.93 11.14 14.59
N HIS A 209 -14.15 10.07 14.77
CA HIS A 209 -13.18 9.94 15.85
C HIS A 209 -11.71 9.88 15.37
N SER A 210 -11.50 9.54 14.11
CA SER A 210 -10.19 9.52 13.43
C SER A 210 -10.28 10.28 12.11
N ARG A 211 -9.24 11.09 11.81
CA ARG A 211 -9.14 11.76 10.50
C ARG A 211 -8.63 10.82 9.40
N HIS A 212 -7.93 9.75 9.78
CA HIS A 212 -7.30 8.81 8.85
C HIS A 212 -7.44 7.36 9.35
N PRO A 213 -8.67 6.84 9.52
CA PRO A 213 -8.87 5.49 10.04
C PRO A 213 -8.34 4.41 9.08
N ASN A 214 -8.37 4.66 7.77
CA ASN A 214 -7.80 3.78 6.76
C ASN A 214 -6.26 3.73 6.83
N TYR A 215 -5.59 4.84 7.15
CA TYR A 215 -4.12 4.87 7.33
C TYR A 215 -3.71 4.13 8.61
N LEU A 216 -4.50 4.23 9.67
CA LEU A 216 -4.29 3.42 10.86
C LEU A 216 -4.32 1.93 10.51
N GLY A 217 -5.31 1.49 9.74
CA GLY A 217 -5.38 0.11 9.29
C GLY A 217 -4.18 -0.31 8.45
N GLU A 218 -3.66 0.57 7.59
CA GLU A 218 -2.45 0.29 6.79
C GLU A 218 -1.21 0.10 7.68
N ILE A 219 -1.04 0.96 8.67
CA ILE A 219 0.04 0.84 9.66
C ILE A 219 -0.10 -0.47 10.44
N LEU A 220 -1.30 -0.77 10.97
CA LEU A 220 -1.56 -1.99 11.75
C LEU A 220 -1.33 -3.26 10.93
N MET A 221 -1.67 -3.25 9.64
CA MET A 221 -1.44 -4.39 8.75
C MET A 221 0.04 -4.80 8.73
N TRP A 222 0.93 -3.85 8.47
CA TRP A 222 2.35 -4.16 8.33
C TRP A 222 3.05 -4.43 9.67
N TRP A 223 2.58 -3.82 10.75
CA TRP A 223 3.01 -4.21 12.10
C TRP A 223 2.53 -5.63 12.43
N GLY A 224 1.30 -6.01 12.06
CA GLY A 224 0.77 -7.36 12.25
C GLY A 224 1.59 -8.41 11.51
N VAL A 225 1.89 -8.18 10.22
CA VAL A 225 2.76 -9.06 9.42
C VAL A 225 4.15 -9.14 10.03
N GLY A 226 4.79 -7.99 10.32
CA GLY A 226 6.14 -7.94 10.88
C GLY A 226 6.25 -8.68 12.22
N LEU A 227 5.36 -8.39 13.17
CA LEU A 227 5.33 -9.04 14.49
C LEU A 227 5.10 -10.54 14.38
N SER A 228 4.12 -10.95 13.56
CA SER A 228 3.83 -12.36 13.33
C SER A 228 5.06 -13.11 12.80
N CYS A 229 5.74 -12.55 11.79
CA CYS A 229 6.92 -13.16 11.21
C CYS A 229 8.11 -13.15 12.16
N CYS A 230 8.35 -12.08 12.92
CA CYS A 230 9.42 -12.04 13.94
C CYS A 230 9.23 -13.12 15.01
N LEU A 231 7.99 -13.34 15.46
CA LEU A 231 7.67 -14.40 16.43
C LEU A 231 7.86 -15.81 15.84
N ALA A 232 7.56 -15.99 14.54
CA ALA A 232 7.78 -17.25 13.84
C ALA A 232 9.27 -17.54 13.58
N LEU A 233 10.09 -16.50 13.45
CA LEU A 233 11.52 -16.55 13.14
C LEU A 233 12.42 -16.47 14.38
N GLY A 234 11.91 -16.71 15.57
CA GLY A 234 12.69 -16.71 16.81
C GLY A 234 13.24 -15.33 17.23
N GLY A 235 12.55 -14.23 16.85
CA GLY A 235 12.89 -12.88 17.33
C GLY A 235 13.79 -12.07 16.39
N LYS A 236 13.67 -12.21 15.08
CA LYS A 236 14.40 -11.37 14.09
C LYS A 236 13.80 -9.96 14.00
N TRP A 237 13.88 -9.19 15.07
CA TRP A 237 13.20 -7.89 15.24
C TRP A 237 13.63 -6.81 14.25
N HIS A 238 14.82 -6.93 13.65
CA HIS A 238 15.27 -6.02 12.58
C HIS A 238 14.35 -6.02 11.36
N LEU A 239 13.58 -7.10 11.16
CA LEU A 239 12.59 -7.19 10.08
C LEU A 239 11.37 -6.26 10.29
N LEU A 240 11.21 -5.66 11.47
CA LEU A 240 10.20 -4.61 11.70
C LEU A 240 10.55 -3.27 11.02
N ALA A 241 11.75 -3.12 10.48
CA ALA A 241 12.20 -1.89 9.82
C ALA A 241 11.25 -1.45 8.70
N GLY A 242 10.68 -2.39 7.94
CA GLY A 242 9.69 -2.09 6.90
C GLY A 242 8.41 -1.47 7.46
N ALA A 243 7.85 -2.06 8.53
CA ALA A 243 6.66 -1.53 9.20
C ALA A 243 6.92 -0.15 9.82
N ALA A 244 8.12 0.06 10.39
CA ALA A 244 8.54 1.36 10.91
C ALA A 244 8.67 2.40 9.78
N ALA A 245 9.32 2.06 8.67
CA ALA A 245 9.45 2.92 7.50
C ALA A 245 8.07 3.29 6.90
N ASN A 246 7.14 2.32 6.82
CA ASN A 246 5.77 2.56 6.40
C ASN A 246 5.06 3.55 7.34
N THR A 247 5.22 3.37 8.64
CA THR A 247 4.66 4.29 9.64
C THR A 247 5.20 5.70 9.46
N LEU A 248 6.52 5.86 9.30
CA LEU A 248 7.15 7.16 9.03
C LEU A 248 6.64 7.78 7.74
N LEU A 249 6.49 7.00 6.66
CA LEU A 249 5.94 7.49 5.39
C LEU A 249 4.52 8.07 5.58
N PHE A 250 3.68 7.42 6.39
CA PHE A 250 2.35 7.96 6.69
C PHE A 250 2.43 9.24 7.49
N PHE A 251 3.24 9.30 8.55
CA PHE A 251 3.33 10.48 9.39
C PHE A 251 3.99 11.68 8.70
N CYS A 252 5.04 11.43 7.92
CA CYS A 252 5.83 12.51 7.30
C CYS A 252 5.27 12.95 5.94
N VAL A 253 4.57 12.09 5.21
CA VAL A 253 4.15 12.37 3.83
C VAL A 253 2.62 12.27 3.67
N SER A 254 2.04 11.10 3.90
CA SER A 254 0.65 10.84 3.49
C SER A 254 -0.36 11.66 4.30
N ILE A 255 -0.22 11.72 5.63
CA ILE A 255 -1.10 12.48 6.51
C ILE A 255 -0.97 13.99 6.28
N PRO A 256 0.24 14.58 6.24
CA PRO A 256 0.39 16.01 5.92
C PRO A 256 -0.22 16.41 4.58
N MET A 257 -0.02 15.61 3.53
CA MET A 257 -0.62 15.88 2.22
C MET A 257 -2.14 15.80 2.26
N ALA A 258 -2.72 14.79 2.92
CA ALA A 258 -4.16 14.63 3.03
C ALA A 258 -4.79 15.75 3.88
N ASP A 259 -4.23 16.04 5.05
CA ASP A 259 -4.68 17.14 5.92
C ASP A 259 -4.54 18.51 5.21
N GLY A 260 -3.43 18.75 4.49
CA GLY A 260 -3.21 19.97 3.72
C GLY A 260 -4.25 20.18 2.62
N ARG A 261 -4.67 19.10 1.94
CA ARG A 261 -5.76 19.17 0.96
C ARG A 261 -7.10 19.49 1.62
N GLN A 262 -7.40 18.86 2.76
CA GLN A 262 -8.66 19.04 3.46
C GLN A 262 -8.75 20.40 4.17
N SER A 263 -7.62 20.99 4.58
CA SER A 263 -7.56 22.29 5.27
C SER A 263 -8.13 23.44 4.44
N LYS A 264 -8.21 23.27 3.12
CA LYS A 264 -8.85 24.23 2.21
C LYS A 264 -10.39 24.25 2.33
N LYS A 265 -11.00 23.32 3.08
CA LYS A 265 -12.44 23.21 3.21
C LYS A 265 -12.95 23.89 4.49
N PRO A 266 -14.08 24.62 4.41
CA PRO A 266 -14.67 25.27 5.59
C PRO A 266 -14.92 24.27 6.73
N GLY A 267 -14.57 24.67 7.96
CA GLY A 267 -14.79 23.87 9.17
C GLY A 267 -13.78 22.74 9.41
N PHE A 268 -12.80 22.50 8.52
CA PHE A 268 -11.80 21.45 8.73
C PHE A 268 -10.88 21.76 9.90
N ALA A 269 -10.53 23.02 10.13
CA ALA A 269 -9.71 23.42 11.27
C ALA A 269 -10.34 23.02 12.62
N GLN A 270 -11.65 23.22 12.77
CA GLN A 270 -12.39 22.80 13.95
C GLN A 270 -12.44 21.28 14.08
N TYR A 271 -12.73 20.56 12.99
CA TYR A 271 -12.70 19.10 12.96
C TYR A 271 -11.32 18.55 13.37
N LYS A 272 -10.22 19.16 12.91
CA LYS A 272 -8.85 18.78 13.28
C LYS A 272 -8.57 18.97 14.77
N LYS A 273 -9.14 20.01 15.40
CA LYS A 273 -9.04 20.23 16.86
C LYS A 273 -9.82 19.16 17.65
N GLU A 274 -10.98 18.75 17.17
CA GLU A 274 -11.89 17.83 17.87
C GLU A 274 -11.59 16.35 17.63
N THR A 275 -10.94 16.01 16.50
CA THR A 275 -10.77 14.64 16.04
C THR A 275 -9.32 14.21 16.10
N ARG A 276 -9.05 13.00 16.57
CA ARG A 276 -7.70 12.44 16.60
C ARG A 276 -7.18 12.16 15.20
N MET A 277 -5.86 12.09 15.07
CA MET A 277 -5.21 11.85 13.78
C MET A 277 -5.45 10.43 13.28
N LEU A 278 -5.16 9.43 14.10
CA LEU A 278 -5.24 8.00 13.72
C LEU A 278 -6.24 7.22 14.57
N LEU A 279 -6.07 7.20 15.90
CA LEU A 279 -6.87 6.34 16.78
C LEU A 279 -8.35 6.75 16.77
N PRO A 280 -9.30 5.84 16.45
CA PRO A 280 -10.72 6.15 16.35
C PRO A 280 -11.40 6.15 17.73
N ILE A 281 -10.79 6.82 18.70
CA ILE A 281 -11.30 7.01 20.06
C ILE A 281 -11.65 8.48 20.31
N LYS A 282 -12.71 8.70 21.08
CA LYS A 282 -13.17 10.06 21.41
C LYS A 282 -12.03 10.87 22.02
N LYS A 283 -11.82 12.09 21.51
CA LYS A 283 -10.89 13.03 22.12
C LYS A 283 -11.51 13.58 23.39
N LEU A 284 -10.86 13.40 24.53
CA LEU A 284 -11.29 14.03 25.75
C LEU A 284 -11.22 15.55 25.56
N ARG A 285 -12.32 16.26 25.81
CA ARG A 285 -12.28 17.72 25.87
C ARG A 285 -11.46 18.07 27.10
N ARG A 286 -10.35 18.79 26.91
CA ARG A 286 -9.71 19.46 28.03
C ARG A 286 -10.67 20.61 28.44
N PRO A 287 -10.95 20.76 29.72
CA PRO A 287 -11.75 21.88 30.23
C PRO A 287 -11.20 23.21 29.80
#